data_d80ed5673f40662b09df58f8b7282870
#
_entry.id   d80ed5673f40662b09df58f8b7282870
#
_cell.length_a   1.000
_cell.length_b   1.000
_cell.length_c   1.000
_cell.angle_alpha   90.00
_cell.angle_beta   90.00
_cell.angle_gamma   90.00
#
_symmetry.space_group_name_H-M   'P 1'
#
loop_
_entity.id
_entity.type
_entity.pdbx_description
1 polymer ?
#
loop_
_entity_poly.entity_id
_entity_poly.type
_entity_poly.pdbx_seq_one_letter_code
_entity_poly.pdbx_strand_id
1 'polypeptide(L)'
;MESPRRFDTITIIFNPNSTGDAPKLAEELLQDLTSALPDTTVTMRPTEHAGHAIDLAREAAAAGNALVVSVSGDGGYNEVVNGVMASGSDDAVCAVLAAGNANDHSRVTGRKPLAEAITEGQVRRIDLLRISMDETGADPVYAHSYIGFGLTPVVAIDLEKGSKGAIKEMFSVVRTFSKFKPFEIRQSDGKRRSFDSLVFANISQMAKYATLSEAGDHPADGKFEVITFPHMAKWRILLTALRATTKGLGDQPSYTQYRFSTLKPMPYQIDGEVKSVEAATDITIDSVPRALAILG
;
A
#
# COMPACT_ATOMS: atom_id res chain seq x y z
N MET A 1 24.18 -13.39 -5.41
CA MET A 1 23.92 -12.20 -4.57
C MET A 1 24.48 -11.02 -5.34
N GLU A 2 23.68 -10.02 -5.62
CA GLU A 2 24.15 -8.77 -6.21
C GLU A 2 25.06 -8.06 -5.21
N SER A 3 26.04 -7.30 -5.71
CA SER A 3 26.93 -6.53 -4.84
C SER A 3 26.14 -5.47 -4.08
N PRO A 4 26.52 -5.13 -2.83
CA PRO A 4 25.85 -4.07 -2.07
C PRO A 4 25.80 -2.77 -2.88
N ARG A 5 24.61 -2.18 -2.98
CA ARG A 5 24.40 -0.93 -3.71
C ARG A 5 24.77 0.25 -2.81
N ARG A 6 25.53 1.19 -3.34
CA ARG A 6 25.80 2.49 -2.72
C ARG A 6 24.99 3.55 -3.45
N PHE A 7 24.33 4.41 -2.72
CA PHE A 7 23.51 5.49 -3.26
C PHE A 7 24.32 6.77 -3.32
N ASP A 8 24.16 7.54 -4.40
CA ASP A 8 24.79 8.87 -4.53
C ASP A 8 23.96 9.89 -3.74
N THR A 9 22.65 9.72 -3.74
CA THR A 9 21.72 10.61 -3.04
C THR A 9 20.69 9.80 -2.23
N ILE A 10 20.36 10.29 -1.03
CA ILE A 10 19.27 9.79 -0.21
C ILE A 10 18.35 10.96 0.12
N THR A 11 17.08 10.86 -0.29
CA THR A 11 16.06 11.88 0.01
C THR A 11 15.06 11.32 1.00
N ILE A 12 14.96 11.95 2.18
CA ILE A 12 14.01 11.59 3.24
C ILE A 12 12.80 12.50 3.13
N ILE A 13 11.64 11.95 2.74
CA ILE A 13 10.37 12.65 2.58
C ILE A 13 9.48 12.36 3.79
N PHE A 14 8.91 13.38 4.41
CA PHE A 14 8.05 13.24 5.58
C PHE A 14 6.99 14.33 5.66
N ASN A 15 5.87 14.04 6.34
CA ASN A 15 4.84 15.04 6.62
C ASN A 15 5.12 15.69 7.99
N PRO A 16 5.46 16.98 8.05
CA PRO A 16 5.76 17.68 9.31
C PRO A 16 4.54 17.81 10.23
N ASN A 17 3.32 17.67 9.68
CA ASN A 17 2.05 17.76 10.42
C ASN A 17 1.45 16.39 10.72
N SER A 18 2.20 15.30 10.55
CA SER A 18 1.69 13.96 10.87
C SER A 18 1.38 13.83 12.37
N THR A 19 0.39 13.03 12.71
CA THR A 19 0.01 12.74 14.10
C THR A 19 0.99 11.81 14.82
N GLY A 20 1.98 11.27 14.11
CA GLY A 20 3.05 10.43 14.64
C GLY A 20 4.37 11.19 14.78
N ASP A 21 5.43 10.47 15.14
CA ASP A 21 6.76 11.03 15.38
C ASP A 21 7.57 11.20 14.08
N ALA A 22 6.93 11.33 12.89
CA ALA A 22 7.62 11.37 11.62
C ALA A 22 8.72 12.43 11.50
N PRO A 23 8.55 13.68 11.96
CA PRO A 23 9.63 14.67 11.92
C PRO A 23 10.85 14.24 12.72
N LYS A 24 10.64 13.74 13.94
CA LYS A 24 11.71 13.28 14.83
C LYS A 24 12.44 12.06 14.26
N LEU A 25 11.67 11.08 13.75
CA LEU A 25 12.24 9.89 13.12
C LEU A 25 13.05 10.24 11.86
N ALA A 26 12.61 11.25 11.10
CA ALA A 26 13.34 11.73 9.92
C ALA A 26 14.67 12.40 10.31
N GLU A 27 14.68 13.20 11.38
CA GLU A 27 15.91 13.81 11.93
C GLU A 27 16.90 12.76 12.46
N GLU A 28 16.41 11.78 13.23
CA GLU A 28 17.23 10.69 13.74
C GLU A 28 17.85 9.90 12.57
N LEU A 29 17.06 9.54 11.58
CA LEU A 29 17.56 8.84 10.38
C LEU A 29 18.60 9.67 9.62
N LEU A 30 18.37 10.99 9.45
CA LEU A 30 19.35 11.87 8.81
C LEU A 30 20.69 11.86 9.54
N GLN A 31 20.69 11.97 10.87
CA GLN A 31 21.91 11.96 11.70
C GLN A 31 22.66 10.63 11.58
N ASP A 32 21.94 9.51 11.67
CA ASP A 32 22.51 8.17 11.53
C ASP A 32 23.16 7.97 10.16
N LEU A 33 22.45 8.34 9.10
CA LEU A 33 22.95 8.17 7.73
C LEU A 33 24.11 9.10 7.40
N THR A 34 24.06 10.35 7.81
CA THR A 34 25.17 11.29 7.60
C THR A 34 26.45 10.82 8.29
N SER A 35 26.31 10.20 9.46
CA SER A 35 27.45 9.64 10.19
C SER A 35 27.99 8.35 9.55
N ALA A 36 27.12 7.49 9.05
CA ALA A 36 27.49 6.18 8.50
C ALA A 36 27.96 6.26 7.04
N LEU A 37 27.48 7.24 6.27
CA LEU A 37 27.70 7.36 4.82
C LEU A 37 28.22 8.77 4.45
N PRO A 38 29.47 9.11 4.81
CA PRO A 38 30.00 10.48 4.64
C PRO A 38 30.13 10.95 3.19
N ASP A 39 30.18 9.99 2.25
CA ASP A 39 30.30 10.28 0.80
C ASP A 39 28.92 10.37 0.10
N THR A 40 27.82 10.12 0.81
CA THR A 40 26.45 10.16 0.27
C THR A 40 25.76 11.45 0.64
N THR A 41 25.14 12.13 -0.32
CA THR A 41 24.32 13.32 -0.05
C THR A 41 22.97 12.90 0.54
N VAL A 42 22.74 13.21 1.82
CA VAL A 42 21.47 12.93 2.50
C VAL A 42 20.71 14.24 2.72
N THR A 43 19.45 14.29 2.27
CA THR A 43 18.58 15.47 2.37
C THR A 43 17.23 15.14 2.95
N MET A 44 16.63 16.08 3.70
CA MET A 44 15.26 16.01 4.20
C MET A 44 14.34 16.93 3.41
N ARG A 45 13.18 16.44 3.00
CA ARG A 45 12.17 17.17 2.23
C ARG A 45 10.80 17.04 2.92
N PRO A 46 10.34 18.07 3.66
CA PRO A 46 8.99 18.07 4.24
C PRO A 46 7.94 18.25 3.14
N THR A 47 6.80 17.57 3.29
CA THR A 47 5.62 17.83 2.44
C THR A 47 4.88 19.06 2.92
N GLU A 48 4.26 19.81 1.98
CA GLU A 48 3.52 21.04 2.26
C GLU A 48 2.00 20.84 2.12
N HIS A 49 1.58 19.85 1.29
CA HIS A 49 0.18 19.54 1.00
C HIS A 49 0.02 18.08 0.59
N ALA A 50 -1.20 17.59 0.50
CA ALA A 50 -1.51 16.27 -0.02
C ALA A 50 -1.02 16.12 -1.47
N GLY A 51 -0.42 14.99 -1.81
CA GLY A 51 0.16 14.71 -3.13
C GLY A 51 1.57 15.28 -3.34
N HIS A 52 2.09 16.16 -2.45
CA HIS A 52 3.42 16.75 -2.61
C HIS A 52 4.54 15.71 -2.54
N ALA A 53 4.33 14.61 -1.81
CA ALA A 53 5.31 13.52 -1.75
C ALA A 53 5.52 12.86 -3.12
N ILE A 54 4.51 12.85 -4.01
CA ILE A 54 4.63 12.37 -5.39
C ILE A 54 5.65 13.21 -6.17
N ASP A 55 5.53 14.54 -6.11
CA ASP A 55 6.41 15.45 -6.84
C ASP A 55 7.84 15.38 -6.31
N LEU A 56 8.00 15.39 -4.97
CA LEU A 56 9.30 15.28 -4.32
C LEU A 56 10.01 13.95 -4.65
N ALA A 57 9.26 12.85 -4.66
CA ALA A 57 9.81 11.54 -4.97
C ALA A 57 10.17 11.40 -6.45
N ARG A 58 9.35 11.97 -7.36
CA ARG A 58 9.65 12.01 -8.79
C ARG A 58 10.94 12.78 -9.07
N GLU A 59 11.09 13.94 -8.45
CA GLU A 59 12.31 14.77 -8.56
C GLU A 59 13.54 14.03 -8.04
N ALA A 60 13.44 13.44 -6.83
CA ALA A 60 14.54 12.71 -6.21
C ALA A 60 14.96 11.48 -7.04
N ALA A 61 14.00 10.72 -7.56
CA ALA A 61 14.27 9.53 -8.37
C ALA A 61 14.92 9.87 -9.72
N ALA A 62 14.62 11.02 -10.30
CA ALA A 62 15.18 11.47 -11.56
C ALA A 62 16.68 11.84 -11.46
N ALA A 63 17.21 12.02 -10.26
CA ALA A 63 18.65 12.31 -10.05
C ALA A 63 19.58 11.13 -10.37
N GLY A 64 19.04 9.91 -10.53
CA GLY A 64 19.80 8.69 -10.78
C GLY A 64 20.47 8.13 -9.51
N ASN A 65 20.61 6.81 -9.44
CA ASN A 65 21.21 6.07 -8.30
C ASN A 65 20.73 6.58 -6.92
N ALA A 66 19.44 6.89 -6.81
CA ALA A 66 18.83 7.54 -5.68
C ALA A 66 18.11 6.54 -4.76
N LEU A 67 18.18 6.78 -3.46
CA LEU A 67 17.29 6.17 -2.48
C LEU A 67 16.27 7.22 -2.03
N VAL A 68 14.98 6.90 -2.20
CA VAL A 68 13.87 7.74 -1.75
C VAL A 68 13.23 7.08 -0.54
N VAL A 69 13.35 7.71 0.60
CA VAL A 69 12.86 7.22 1.89
C VAL A 69 11.58 7.97 2.28
N SER A 70 10.50 7.26 2.51
CA SER A 70 9.28 7.80 3.12
C SER A 70 9.29 7.58 4.62
N VAL A 71 9.17 8.65 5.41
CA VAL A 71 8.92 8.54 6.85
C VAL A 71 7.44 8.81 7.10
N SER A 72 6.62 7.76 7.01
CA SER A 72 5.17 7.87 6.97
C SER A 72 4.47 6.53 7.30
N GLY A 73 3.14 6.52 7.19
CA GLY A 73 2.34 5.30 7.06
C GLY A 73 2.20 4.85 5.60
N ASP A 74 1.36 3.83 5.37
CA ASP A 74 1.18 3.19 4.06
C ASP A 74 0.73 4.18 2.96
N GLY A 75 -0.16 5.13 3.25
CA GLY A 75 -0.62 6.15 2.29
C GLY A 75 0.50 7.09 1.83
N GLY A 76 1.28 7.64 2.77
CA GLY A 76 2.42 8.50 2.41
C GLY A 76 3.52 7.75 1.66
N TYR A 77 3.74 6.47 1.99
CA TYR A 77 4.64 5.62 1.22
C TYR A 77 4.08 5.34 -0.19
N ASN A 78 2.76 5.18 -0.34
CA ASN A 78 2.12 5.04 -1.64
C ASN A 78 2.35 6.28 -2.53
N GLU A 79 2.26 7.51 -1.97
CA GLU A 79 2.60 8.72 -2.72
C GLU A 79 4.07 8.68 -3.22
N VAL A 80 5.02 8.29 -2.37
CA VAL A 80 6.43 8.16 -2.75
C VAL A 80 6.62 7.12 -3.85
N VAL A 81 6.00 5.94 -3.73
CA VAL A 81 6.05 4.89 -4.77
C VAL A 81 5.53 5.41 -6.10
N ASN A 82 4.38 6.09 -6.11
CA ASN A 82 3.81 6.65 -7.34
C ASN A 82 4.70 7.74 -7.94
N GLY A 83 5.36 8.56 -7.12
CA GLY A 83 6.33 9.54 -7.58
C GLY A 83 7.55 8.91 -8.24
N VAL A 84 8.12 7.86 -7.64
CA VAL A 84 9.23 7.10 -8.22
C VAL A 84 8.82 6.44 -9.53
N MET A 85 7.65 5.81 -9.59
CA MET A 85 7.14 5.22 -10.83
C MET A 85 6.93 6.26 -11.93
N ALA A 86 6.44 7.45 -11.58
CA ALA A 86 6.24 8.56 -12.52
C ALA A 86 7.56 9.19 -13.03
N SER A 87 8.68 8.97 -12.33
CA SER A 87 10.00 9.45 -12.78
C SER A 87 10.53 8.71 -14.01
N GLY A 88 10.06 7.47 -14.22
CA GLY A 88 10.60 6.57 -15.25
C GLY A 88 12.02 6.07 -14.96
N SER A 89 12.55 6.29 -13.76
CA SER A 89 13.89 5.82 -13.36
C SER A 89 13.87 4.35 -12.99
N ASP A 90 14.67 3.55 -13.68
CA ASP A 90 14.86 2.14 -13.34
C ASP A 90 15.83 1.94 -12.16
N ASP A 91 16.56 2.99 -11.80
CA ASP A 91 17.66 2.97 -10.82
C ASP A 91 17.26 3.51 -9.45
N ALA A 92 16.08 4.10 -9.30
CA ALA A 92 15.62 4.58 -8.01
C ALA A 92 15.19 3.42 -7.11
N VAL A 93 15.55 3.50 -5.83
CA VAL A 93 15.15 2.55 -4.79
C VAL A 93 14.24 3.24 -3.80
N CYS A 94 13.16 2.58 -3.40
CA CYS A 94 12.27 3.05 -2.35
C CYS A 94 12.56 2.38 -1.01
N ALA A 95 12.34 3.14 0.06
CA ALA A 95 12.32 2.60 1.42
C ALA A 95 11.27 3.32 2.26
N VAL A 96 10.81 2.67 3.34
CA VAL A 96 9.87 3.25 4.30
C VAL A 96 10.36 3.09 5.73
N LEU A 97 10.36 4.20 6.46
CA LEU A 97 10.47 4.20 7.91
C LEU A 97 9.06 4.37 8.49
N ALA A 98 8.59 3.34 9.16
CA ALA A 98 7.23 3.24 9.65
C ALA A 98 6.92 4.33 10.71
N ALA A 99 6.03 5.26 10.38
CA ALA A 99 5.58 6.35 11.25
C ALA A 99 4.04 6.47 11.28
N GLY A 100 3.31 5.52 10.70
CA GLY A 100 1.86 5.44 10.69
C GLY A 100 1.29 4.44 11.69
N ASN A 101 -0.03 4.21 11.59
CA ASN A 101 -0.74 3.28 12.48
C ASN A 101 -0.66 1.82 12.02
N ALA A 102 -0.88 1.52 10.75
CA ALA A 102 -0.90 0.16 10.22
C ALA A 102 0.49 -0.31 9.80
N ASN A 103 1.16 0.41 8.93
CA ASN A 103 2.50 0.11 8.40
C ASN A 103 2.59 -1.31 7.83
N ASP A 104 1.56 -1.71 7.07
CA ASP A 104 1.41 -3.08 6.59
C ASP A 104 2.56 -3.51 5.69
N HIS A 105 2.97 -2.64 4.77
CA HIS A 105 4.11 -2.90 3.90
C HIS A 105 5.42 -3.09 4.68
N SER A 106 5.72 -2.17 5.59
CA SER A 106 6.96 -2.23 6.39
C SER A 106 7.05 -3.48 7.26
N ARG A 107 5.92 -3.96 7.81
CA ARG A 107 5.90 -5.18 8.62
C ARG A 107 6.17 -6.45 7.83
N VAL A 108 5.72 -6.50 6.57
CA VAL A 108 5.92 -7.67 5.71
C VAL A 108 7.31 -7.64 5.05
N THR A 109 7.81 -6.45 4.71
CA THR A 109 9.05 -6.30 3.94
C THR A 109 10.26 -5.95 4.77
N GLY A 110 10.08 -5.22 5.89
CA GLY A 110 11.17 -4.77 6.75
C GLY A 110 11.72 -5.90 7.63
N ARG A 111 13.00 -6.21 7.48
CA ARG A 111 13.68 -7.29 8.24
C ARG A 111 14.67 -6.76 9.24
N LYS A 112 15.13 -5.50 9.09
CA LYS A 112 16.18 -4.87 9.88
C LYS A 112 15.83 -3.39 10.14
N PRO A 113 16.51 -2.75 11.11
CA PRO A 113 16.47 -1.29 11.24
C PRO A 113 16.87 -0.63 9.92
N LEU A 114 16.14 0.43 9.52
CA LEU A 114 16.29 0.99 8.18
C LEU A 114 17.70 1.53 7.91
N ALA A 115 18.33 2.21 8.88
CA ALA A 115 19.69 2.72 8.72
C ALA A 115 20.70 1.60 8.44
N GLU A 116 20.56 0.44 9.09
CA GLU A 116 21.38 -0.75 8.85
C GLU A 116 21.13 -1.31 7.45
N ALA A 117 19.86 -1.45 7.03
CA ALA A 117 19.49 -1.94 5.70
C ALA A 117 20.04 -1.04 4.59
N ILE A 118 20.01 0.29 4.78
CA ILE A 118 20.58 1.28 3.85
C ILE A 118 22.12 1.09 3.74
N THR A 119 22.79 0.94 4.87
CA THR A 119 24.24 0.75 4.90
C THR A 119 24.66 -0.56 4.25
N GLU A 120 23.89 -1.63 4.43
CA GLU A 120 24.12 -2.91 3.75
C GLU A 120 23.84 -2.86 2.25
N GLY A 121 22.93 -1.96 1.81
CA GLY A 121 22.66 -1.72 0.40
C GLY A 121 22.13 -2.93 -0.38
N GLN A 122 21.48 -3.89 0.30
CA GLN A 122 20.85 -5.01 -0.39
C GLN A 122 19.54 -4.54 -1.01
N VAL A 123 19.38 -4.73 -2.32
CA VAL A 123 18.20 -4.31 -3.08
C VAL A 123 17.49 -5.52 -3.64
N ARG A 124 16.16 -5.51 -3.59
CA ARG A 124 15.32 -6.49 -4.26
C ARG A 124 14.18 -5.79 -5.00
N ARG A 125 13.62 -6.44 -6.00
CA ARG A 125 12.45 -5.91 -6.71
C ARG A 125 11.18 -6.64 -6.28
N ILE A 126 10.12 -5.86 -6.12
CA ILE A 126 8.77 -6.34 -5.83
C ILE A 126 7.82 -5.99 -6.97
N ASP A 127 6.73 -6.72 -7.03
CA ASP A 127 5.62 -6.43 -7.92
C ASP A 127 4.80 -5.24 -7.38
N LEU A 128 4.10 -4.56 -8.26
CA LEU A 128 3.10 -3.56 -7.90
C LEU A 128 1.76 -3.93 -8.51
N LEU A 129 0.68 -3.56 -7.85
CA LEU A 129 -0.64 -3.53 -8.45
C LEU A 129 -0.79 -2.22 -9.22
N ARG A 130 -1.24 -2.29 -10.46
CA ARG A 130 -1.62 -1.12 -11.25
C ARG A 130 -3.12 -1.09 -11.42
N ILE A 131 -3.76 0.01 -11.02
CA ILE A 131 -5.16 0.26 -11.32
C ILE A 131 -5.26 1.22 -12.49
N SER A 132 -6.04 0.83 -13.49
CA SER A 132 -6.40 1.64 -14.65
C SER A 132 -7.93 1.75 -14.73
N MET A 133 -8.41 2.96 -15.01
CA MET A 133 -9.83 3.26 -15.24
C MET A 133 -9.95 3.87 -16.64
N ASP A 134 -11.07 3.63 -17.33
CA ASP A 134 -11.28 4.07 -18.72
C ASP A 134 -11.38 5.59 -18.91
N GLU A 135 -11.04 6.39 -17.94
CA GLU A 135 -10.86 7.81 -18.10
C GLU A 135 -9.62 8.07 -18.93
N THR A 136 -9.83 8.39 -20.21
CA THR A 136 -8.80 8.64 -21.19
C THR A 136 -7.78 9.66 -20.71
N GLY A 137 -6.56 9.23 -20.45
CA GLY A 137 -5.41 10.09 -20.19
C GLY A 137 -5.01 10.27 -18.72
N ALA A 138 -5.65 9.59 -17.78
CA ALA A 138 -5.16 9.59 -16.39
C ALA A 138 -3.90 8.73 -16.27
N ASP A 139 -2.90 9.25 -15.54
CA ASP A 139 -1.69 8.49 -15.22
C ASP A 139 -2.06 7.22 -14.43
N PRO A 140 -1.36 6.11 -14.69
CA PRO A 140 -1.60 4.88 -13.94
C PRO A 140 -1.27 5.08 -12.46
N VAL A 141 -2.12 4.54 -11.58
CA VAL A 141 -1.90 4.56 -10.13
C VAL A 141 -1.45 3.19 -9.67
N TYR A 142 -0.43 3.16 -8.83
CA TYR A 142 0.17 1.94 -8.31
C TYR A 142 -0.14 1.76 -6.82
N ALA A 143 -0.31 0.50 -6.42
CA ALA A 143 -0.37 0.08 -5.02
C ALA A 143 0.76 -0.91 -4.75
N HIS A 144 1.43 -0.72 -3.61
CA HIS A 144 2.50 -1.62 -3.17
C HIS A 144 1.97 -2.78 -2.30
N SER A 145 0.81 -2.60 -1.67
CA SER A 145 0.24 -3.57 -0.74
C SER A 145 -1.11 -4.10 -1.19
N TYR A 146 -2.12 -3.24 -1.33
CA TYR A 146 -3.47 -3.68 -1.71
C TYR A 146 -4.36 -2.58 -2.26
N ILE A 147 -5.37 -3.02 -3.04
CA ILE A 147 -6.48 -2.19 -3.51
C ILE A 147 -7.78 -2.83 -2.99
N GLY A 148 -8.62 -2.06 -2.31
CA GLY A 148 -9.86 -2.56 -1.72
C GLY A 148 -11.09 -1.80 -2.18
N PHE A 149 -12.18 -2.53 -2.50
CA PHE A 149 -13.47 -1.99 -2.87
C PHE A 149 -14.53 -2.38 -1.86
N GLY A 150 -15.49 -1.50 -1.61
CA GLY A 150 -16.66 -1.77 -0.78
C GLY A 150 -16.40 -1.53 0.70
N LEU A 151 -16.49 -2.57 1.53
CA LEU A 151 -16.43 -2.42 2.98
C LEU A 151 -15.05 -1.99 3.49
N THR A 152 -13.98 -2.47 2.88
CA THR A 152 -12.61 -2.17 3.29
C THR A 152 -12.33 -0.67 3.39
N PRO A 153 -12.68 0.19 2.39
CA PRO A 153 -12.55 1.63 2.49
C PRO A 153 -13.43 2.25 3.60
N VAL A 154 -14.64 1.74 3.79
CA VAL A 154 -15.58 2.24 4.80
C VAL A 154 -15.06 1.98 6.21
N VAL A 155 -14.44 0.82 6.44
CA VAL A 155 -13.77 0.49 7.71
C VAL A 155 -12.58 1.42 7.94
N ALA A 156 -11.78 1.71 6.92
CA ALA A 156 -10.65 2.64 7.02
C ALA A 156 -11.11 4.05 7.44
N ILE A 157 -12.18 4.58 6.83
CA ILE A 157 -12.76 5.88 7.20
C ILE A 157 -13.24 5.92 8.67
N ASP A 158 -13.84 4.83 9.15
CA ASP A 158 -14.40 4.77 10.52
C ASP A 158 -13.27 4.65 11.56
N LEU A 159 -12.18 3.98 11.24
CA LEU A 159 -10.97 3.89 12.07
C LEU A 159 -10.22 5.22 12.17
N GLU A 160 -10.16 6.00 11.10
CA GLU A 160 -9.55 7.34 11.12
C GLU A 160 -10.34 8.33 12.00
N LYS A 161 -11.67 8.18 12.09
CA LYS A 161 -12.56 9.09 12.82
C LYS A 161 -12.61 8.90 14.32
N GLY A 162 -12.03 7.85 14.84
CA GLY A 162 -12.03 7.78 16.27
C GLY A 162 -11.83 6.47 16.99
N SER A 163 -10.97 6.40 17.80
CA SER A 163 -10.78 5.70 19.07
C SER A 163 -9.74 4.58 19.11
N LYS A 164 -8.71 4.85 19.86
CA LYS A 164 -7.65 3.93 20.24
C LYS A 164 -8.20 2.81 21.14
N GLY A 165 -8.13 1.56 20.67
CA GLY A 165 -8.40 0.36 21.47
C GLY A 165 -9.01 -0.79 20.65
N ALA A 166 -8.37 -1.96 20.61
CA ALA A 166 -8.74 -3.11 19.78
C ALA A 166 -10.21 -3.55 19.90
N ILE A 167 -10.82 -3.44 21.09
CA ILE A 167 -12.23 -3.81 21.31
C ILE A 167 -13.17 -2.77 20.69
N LYS A 168 -12.83 -1.47 20.75
CA LYS A 168 -13.62 -0.41 20.12
C LYS A 168 -13.47 -0.44 18.60
N GLU A 169 -12.28 -0.76 18.09
CA GLU A 169 -12.06 -0.98 16.66
C GLU A 169 -12.92 -2.13 16.14
N MET A 170 -12.99 -3.26 16.84
CA MET A 170 -13.84 -4.39 16.48
C MET A 170 -15.33 -4.03 16.53
N PHE A 171 -15.79 -3.24 17.51
CA PHE A 171 -17.18 -2.74 17.57
C PHE A 171 -17.49 -1.76 16.45
N SER A 172 -16.54 -0.88 16.07
CA SER A 172 -16.67 0.04 14.95
C SER A 172 -16.80 -0.72 13.63
N VAL A 173 -15.95 -1.71 13.41
CA VAL A 173 -16.03 -2.63 12.26
C VAL A 173 -17.42 -3.28 12.19
N VAL A 174 -17.90 -3.91 13.26
CA VAL A 174 -19.22 -4.56 13.30
C VAL A 174 -20.35 -3.57 13.03
N ARG A 175 -20.30 -2.36 13.59
CA ARG A 175 -21.30 -1.32 13.37
C ARG A 175 -21.32 -0.84 11.92
N THR A 176 -20.16 -0.65 11.31
CA THR A 176 -20.00 -0.25 9.91
C THR A 176 -20.54 -1.36 9.00
N PHE A 177 -20.20 -2.61 9.24
CA PHE A 177 -20.79 -3.77 8.56
C PHE A 177 -22.31 -3.80 8.65
N SER A 178 -22.89 -3.33 9.76
CA SER A 178 -24.33 -3.38 9.96
C SER A 178 -25.12 -2.42 9.07
N LYS A 179 -24.48 -1.37 8.59
CA LYS A 179 -25.08 -0.29 7.77
C LYS A 179 -24.73 -0.40 6.29
N PHE A 180 -23.74 -1.24 5.96
CA PHE A 180 -23.22 -1.35 4.61
C PHE A 180 -24.21 -2.11 3.71
N LYS A 181 -24.40 -1.60 2.50
CA LYS A 181 -25.14 -2.28 1.43
C LYS A 181 -24.11 -2.90 0.49
N PRO A 182 -24.31 -4.18 0.09
CA PRO A 182 -23.41 -4.82 -0.85
C PRO A 182 -23.36 -4.01 -2.16
N PHE A 183 -22.19 -3.99 -2.76
CA PHE A 183 -22.01 -3.40 -4.08
C PHE A 183 -22.06 -4.48 -5.16
N GLU A 184 -22.43 -4.06 -6.37
CA GLU A 184 -22.50 -4.94 -7.53
C GLU A 184 -21.50 -4.48 -8.57
N ILE A 185 -20.81 -5.47 -9.15
CA ILE A 185 -19.94 -5.29 -10.31
C ILE A 185 -20.41 -6.16 -11.46
N ARG A 186 -20.02 -5.77 -12.67
CA ARG A 186 -20.12 -6.62 -13.86
C ARG A 186 -18.73 -7.15 -14.17
N GLN A 187 -18.55 -8.47 -14.14
CA GLN A 187 -17.29 -9.11 -14.51
C GLN A 187 -17.14 -9.15 -16.04
N SER A 188 -15.91 -9.45 -16.52
CA SER A 188 -15.59 -9.56 -17.95
C SER A 188 -16.42 -10.60 -18.70
N ASP A 189 -16.96 -11.62 -17.99
CA ASP A 189 -17.91 -12.60 -18.55
C ASP A 189 -19.35 -12.08 -18.68
N GLY A 190 -19.58 -10.79 -18.38
CA GLY A 190 -20.88 -10.13 -18.40
C GLY A 190 -21.77 -10.41 -17.17
N LYS A 191 -21.38 -11.32 -16.29
CA LYS A 191 -22.16 -11.65 -15.10
C LYS A 191 -22.07 -10.57 -14.04
N ARG A 192 -23.20 -10.30 -13.38
CA ARG A 192 -23.25 -9.44 -12.21
C ARG A 192 -22.95 -10.26 -10.96
N ARG A 193 -22.11 -9.71 -10.11
CA ARG A 193 -21.80 -10.28 -8.79
C ARG A 193 -21.89 -9.22 -7.71
N SER A 194 -22.39 -9.64 -6.56
CA SER A 194 -22.56 -8.79 -5.37
C SER A 194 -21.57 -9.21 -4.30
N PHE A 195 -20.88 -8.22 -3.74
CA PHE A 195 -19.87 -8.39 -2.70
C PHE A 195 -20.09 -7.39 -1.56
N ASP A 196 -19.70 -7.78 -0.36
CA ASP A 196 -19.51 -6.84 0.74
C ASP A 196 -18.11 -6.18 0.68
N SER A 197 -17.11 -6.95 0.23
CA SER A 197 -15.77 -6.44 -0.03
C SER A 197 -15.07 -7.25 -1.14
N LEU A 198 -14.22 -6.56 -1.90
CA LEU A 198 -13.34 -7.14 -2.92
C LEU A 198 -11.95 -6.52 -2.72
N VAL A 199 -10.96 -7.34 -2.41
CA VAL A 199 -9.58 -6.90 -2.14
C VAL A 199 -8.63 -7.59 -3.10
N PHE A 200 -7.74 -6.81 -3.70
CA PHE A 200 -6.60 -7.22 -4.49
C PHE A 200 -5.36 -7.02 -3.65
N ALA A 201 -4.66 -8.07 -3.30
CA ALA A 201 -3.55 -8.02 -2.37
C ALA A 201 -2.24 -8.50 -3.01
N ASN A 202 -1.18 -7.71 -2.81
CA ASN A 202 0.20 -8.02 -3.19
C ASN A 202 1.04 -8.46 -1.98
N ILE A 203 0.45 -8.40 -0.78
CA ILE A 203 1.08 -8.82 0.47
C ILE A 203 0.16 -9.75 1.25
N SER A 204 0.73 -10.65 2.04
CA SER A 204 0.01 -11.68 2.78
C SER A 204 -0.75 -11.17 4.00
N GLN A 205 -0.46 -9.96 4.49
CA GLN A 205 -1.04 -9.40 5.71
C GLN A 205 -1.67 -8.03 5.47
N MET A 206 -2.76 -7.74 6.16
CA MET A 206 -3.47 -6.45 6.11
C MET A 206 -3.95 -6.03 7.51
N ALA A 207 -3.98 -4.71 7.76
CA ALA A 207 -4.55 -4.10 8.97
C ALA A 207 -4.01 -4.71 10.29
N LYS A 208 -2.71 -4.96 10.37
CA LYS A 208 -1.96 -5.49 11.53
C LYS A 208 -2.24 -6.95 11.92
N TYR A 209 -3.44 -7.46 11.67
CA TYR A 209 -3.89 -8.71 12.30
C TYR A 209 -4.48 -9.73 11.32
N ALA A 210 -4.83 -9.31 10.10
CA ALA A 210 -5.47 -10.21 9.15
C ALA A 210 -4.43 -10.86 8.24
N THR A 211 -4.29 -12.19 8.33
CA THR A 211 -3.55 -12.98 7.35
C THR A 211 -4.48 -13.28 6.17
N LEU A 212 -4.18 -12.69 5.02
CA LEU A 212 -5.00 -12.78 3.81
C LEU A 212 -4.74 -14.06 3.03
N SER A 213 -3.49 -14.52 2.98
CA SER A 213 -3.08 -15.73 2.27
C SER A 213 -1.99 -16.48 3.04
N GLU A 214 -1.99 -17.82 2.92
CA GLU A 214 -0.94 -18.70 3.42
C GLU A 214 0.13 -19.00 2.34
N ALA A 215 -0.15 -18.66 1.09
CA ALA A 215 0.83 -18.66 0.01
C ALA A 215 1.91 -17.64 0.36
N GLY A 216 3.09 -18.10 0.73
CA GLY A 216 4.15 -17.33 1.39
C GLY A 216 4.41 -15.94 0.80
N ASP A 217 5.10 -15.11 1.59
CA ASP A 217 5.51 -13.74 1.21
C ASP A 217 6.44 -13.74 -0.01
N HIS A 218 5.85 -13.86 -1.20
CA HIS A 218 6.55 -13.73 -2.47
C HIS A 218 6.02 -12.52 -3.25
N PRO A 219 6.34 -11.28 -2.82
CA PRO A 219 5.86 -10.07 -3.49
C PRO A 219 6.51 -9.85 -4.87
N ALA A 220 7.00 -10.88 -5.50
CA ALA A 220 7.69 -10.86 -6.80
C ALA A 220 7.40 -12.13 -7.63
N ASP A 221 6.21 -12.69 -7.53
CA ASP A 221 5.77 -13.87 -8.31
C ASP A 221 4.97 -13.51 -9.58
N GLY A 222 4.76 -12.23 -9.83
CA GLY A 222 4.00 -11.71 -10.97
C GLY A 222 2.49 -11.82 -10.82
N LYS A 223 1.98 -12.07 -9.62
CA LYS A 223 0.56 -12.27 -9.35
C LYS A 223 0.11 -11.48 -8.14
N PHE A 224 -1.20 -11.41 -7.96
CA PHE A 224 -1.86 -10.89 -6.77
C PHE A 224 -3.03 -11.78 -6.38
N GLU A 225 -3.36 -11.83 -5.10
CA GLU A 225 -4.51 -12.55 -4.59
C GLU A 225 -5.78 -11.71 -4.71
N VAL A 226 -6.90 -12.38 -5.00
CA VAL A 226 -8.23 -11.77 -5.02
C VAL A 226 -9.07 -12.34 -3.89
N ILE A 227 -9.25 -11.54 -2.85
CA ILE A 227 -10.04 -11.90 -1.68
C ILE A 227 -11.45 -11.32 -1.85
N THR A 228 -12.45 -12.21 -1.88
CA THR A 228 -13.84 -11.84 -2.04
C THR A 228 -14.62 -12.13 -0.77
N PHE A 229 -15.37 -11.12 -0.29
CA PHE A 229 -16.36 -11.30 0.75
C PHE A 229 -17.74 -11.17 0.10
N PRO A 230 -18.38 -12.32 -0.25
CA PRO A 230 -19.73 -12.30 -0.82
C PRO A 230 -20.71 -11.77 0.23
N HIS A 231 -21.82 -11.21 -0.23
CA HIS A 231 -22.87 -10.76 0.69
C HIS A 231 -23.34 -11.92 1.58
N MET A 232 -23.17 -11.76 2.88
CA MET A 232 -23.50 -12.78 3.86
C MET A 232 -24.08 -12.20 5.15
N ALA A 233 -24.70 -13.06 5.97
CA ALA A 233 -25.23 -12.67 7.26
C ALA A 233 -24.11 -12.12 8.18
N LYS A 234 -24.40 -11.05 8.93
CA LYS A 234 -23.46 -10.29 9.77
C LYS A 234 -22.60 -11.17 10.70
N TRP A 235 -23.21 -12.21 11.30
CA TRP A 235 -22.50 -13.14 12.18
C TRP A 235 -21.42 -13.96 11.44
N ARG A 236 -21.63 -14.27 10.14
CA ARG A 236 -20.64 -14.95 9.30
C ARG A 236 -19.46 -14.04 8.99
N ILE A 237 -19.72 -12.74 8.75
CA ILE A 237 -18.66 -11.77 8.57
C ILE A 237 -17.77 -11.69 9.81
N LEU A 238 -18.39 -11.62 10.99
CA LEU A 238 -17.65 -11.62 12.27
C LEU A 238 -16.79 -12.88 12.44
N LEU A 239 -17.34 -14.05 12.12
CA LEU A 239 -16.59 -15.32 12.18
C LEU A 239 -15.44 -15.35 11.17
N THR A 240 -15.65 -14.82 9.96
CA THR A 240 -14.59 -14.72 8.93
C THR A 240 -13.50 -13.77 9.37
N ALA A 241 -13.84 -12.62 9.94
CA ALA A 241 -12.88 -11.67 10.50
C ALA A 241 -12.07 -12.31 11.65
N LEU A 242 -12.73 -12.99 12.58
CA LEU A 242 -12.06 -13.72 13.67
C LEU A 242 -11.16 -14.85 13.13
N ARG A 243 -11.59 -15.54 12.09
CA ARG A 243 -10.76 -16.57 11.44
C ARG A 243 -9.53 -15.94 10.78
N ALA A 244 -9.69 -14.81 10.08
CA ALA A 244 -8.57 -14.09 9.44
C ALA A 244 -7.48 -13.69 10.45
N THR A 245 -7.87 -13.31 11.68
CA THR A 245 -6.92 -12.94 12.74
C THR A 245 -6.27 -14.13 13.46
N THR A 246 -6.86 -15.34 13.38
CA THR A 246 -6.38 -16.51 14.14
C THR A 246 -5.77 -17.60 13.27
N LYS A 247 -6.40 -17.92 12.13
CA LYS A 247 -6.01 -19.04 11.24
C LYS A 247 -5.72 -18.59 9.81
N GLY A 248 -5.90 -17.30 9.50
CA GLY A 248 -5.86 -16.81 8.13
C GLY A 248 -7.10 -17.18 7.31
N LEU A 249 -7.20 -16.66 6.10
CA LEU A 249 -8.30 -16.94 5.17
C LEU A 249 -8.04 -18.18 4.29
N GLY A 250 -6.85 -18.78 4.39
CA GLY A 250 -6.40 -19.88 3.53
C GLY A 250 -5.98 -19.41 2.15
N ASP A 251 -5.75 -20.35 1.24
CA ASP A 251 -5.32 -20.04 -0.13
C ASP A 251 -6.40 -19.26 -0.86
N GLN A 252 -6.00 -18.15 -1.48
CA GLN A 252 -6.86 -17.29 -2.27
C GLN A 252 -6.55 -17.45 -3.75
N PRO A 253 -7.54 -17.24 -4.66
CA PRO A 253 -7.27 -17.25 -6.09
C PRO A 253 -6.27 -16.16 -6.47
N SER A 254 -5.24 -16.51 -7.24
CA SER A 254 -4.20 -15.59 -7.72
C SER A 254 -4.41 -15.25 -9.18
N TYR A 255 -4.15 -14.00 -9.56
CA TYR A 255 -4.34 -13.48 -10.91
C TYR A 255 -3.17 -12.58 -11.30
N THR A 256 -2.93 -12.47 -12.61
CA THR A 256 -2.03 -11.46 -13.20
C THR A 256 -2.80 -10.22 -13.64
N GLN A 257 -4.11 -10.39 -13.90
CA GLN A 257 -5.03 -9.33 -14.30
C GLN A 257 -6.45 -9.65 -13.85
N TYR A 258 -7.17 -8.63 -13.42
CA TYR A 258 -8.60 -8.73 -13.10
C TYR A 258 -9.36 -7.54 -13.67
N ARG A 259 -10.50 -7.78 -14.36
CA ARG A 259 -11.31 -6.74 -15.01
C ARG A 259 -12.75 -6.80 -14.55
N PHE A 260 -13.32 -5.64 -14.31
CA PHE A 260 -14.74 -5.49 -13.98
C PHE A 260 -15.22 -4.07 -14.24
N SER A 261 -16.54 -3.89 -14.33
CA SER A 261 -17.15 -2.56 -14.41
C SER A 261 -18.00 -2.27 -13.18
N THR A 262 -17.97 -1.04 -12.72
CA THR A 262 -18.83 -0.56 -11.62
C THR A 262 -20.27 -0.38 -12.13
N LEU A 263 -21.26 -0.71 -11.32
CA LEU A 263 -22.68 -0.47 -11.67
C LEU A 263 -23.24 0.76 -10.95
N LYS A 264 -22.60 1.21 -9.87
CA LYS A 264 -22.94 2.39 -9.08
C LYS A 264 -21.66 3.04 -8.57
N PRO A 265 -21.67 4.32 -8.23
CA PRO A 265 -20.54 4.95 -7.55
C PRO A 265 -20.22 4.21 -6.27
N MET A 266 -18.93 3.99 -6.01
CA MET A 266 -18.50 3.28 -4.81
C MET A 266 -17.15 3.80 -4.30
N PRO A 267 -16.90 3.72 -2.98
CA PRO A 267 -15.58 3.99 -2.42
C PRO A 267 -14.63 2.83 -2.72
N TYR A 268 -13.38 3.18 -2.96
CA TYR A 268 -12.27 2.24 -3.00
C TYR A 268 -11.07 2.82 -2.26
N GLN A 269 -10.11 2.00 -1.90
CA GLN A 269 -8.88 2.44 -1.27
C GLN A 269 -7.66 1.84 -1.98
N ILE A 270 -6.55 2.58 -1.94
CA ILE A 270 -5.24 2.17 -2.38
C ILE A 270 -4.28 2.41 -1.21
N ASP A 271 -3.69 1.34 -0.66
CA ASP A 271 -2.72 1.41 0.44
C ASP A 271 -3.14 2.33 1.61
N GLY A 272 -4.43 2.30 1.96
CA GLY A 272 -5.01 3.10 3.04
C GLY A 272 -5.64 4.42 2.60
N GLU A 273 -5.33 4.96 1.41
CA GLU A 273 -5.98 6.16 0.89
C GLU A 273 -7.34 5.85 0.28
N VAL A 274 -8.38 6.54 0.76
CA VAL A 274 -9.75 6.35 0.30
C VAL A 274 -10.09 7.32 -0.83
N LYS A 275 -10.63 6.75 -1.92
CA LYS A 275 -11.08 7.45 -3.13
C LYS A 275 -12.49 7.01 -3.50
N SER A 276 -13.05 7.59 -4.54
CA SER A 276 -14.37 7.24 -5.07
C SER A 276 -14.26 7.00 -6.58
N VAL A 277 -15.02 6.04 -7.07
CA VAL A 277 -15.15 5.75 -8.50
C VAL A 277 -16.62 5.87 -8.91
N GLU A 278 -16.84 6.43 -10.09
CA GLU A 278 -18.17 6.63 -10.65
C GLU A 278 -18.81 5.33 -11.15
N ALA A 279 -20.11 5.39 -11.41
CA ALA A 279 -20.84 4.29 -12.05
C ALA A 279 -20.40 4.10 -13.51
N ALA A 280 -20.52 2.87 -14.01
CA ALA A 280 -20.21 2.47 -15.38
C ALA A 280 -18.73 2.69 -15.78
N THR A 281 -17.83 2.73 -14.80
CA THR A 281 -16.38 2.78 -15.02
C THR A 281 -15.82 1.39 -15.18
N ASP A 282 -15.09 1.15 -16.26
CA ASP A 282 -14.34 -0.09 -16.48
C ASP A 282 -13.00 0.00 -15.73
N ILE A 283 -12.77 -0.98 -14.87
CA ILE A 283 -11.59 -1.05 -14.02
C ILE A 283 -10.77 -2.27 -14.40
N THR A 284 -9.48 -2.04 -14.59
CA THR A 284 -8.49 -3.10 -14.77
C THR A 284 -7.46 -3.02 -13.64
N ILE A 285 -7.24 -4.14 -12.98
CA ILE A 285 -6.15 -4.33 -12.02
C ILE A 285 -5.15 -5.28 -12.66
N ASP A 286 -3.90 -4.83 -12.79
CA ASP A 286 -2.79 -5.62 -13.32
C ASP A 286 -1.71 -5.82 -12.26
N SER A 287 -1.08 -6.98 -12.25
CA SER A 287 0.24 -7.14 -11.63
C SER A 287 1.30 -6.59 -12.58
N VAL A 288 2.16 -5.73 -12.07
CA VAL A 288 3.34 -5.25 -12.79
C VAL A 288 4.57 -5.89 -12.15
N PRO A 289 5.11 -6.96 -12.77
CA PRO A 289 6.16 -7.76 -12.15
C PRO A 289 7.45 -6.97 -11.97
N ARG A 290 8.05 -7.10 -10.78
CA ARG A 290 9.36 -6.54 -10.44
C ARG A 290 9.47 -5.03 -10.74
N ALA A 291 8.37 -4.31 -10.54
CA ALA A 291 8.26 -2.90 -10.94
C ALA A 291 9.03 -1.97 -10.02
N LEU A 292 9.07 -2.25 -8.71
CA LEU A 292 9.67 -1.37 -7.71
C LEU A 292 10.91 -2.02 -7.08
N ALA A 293 12.02 -1.30 -7.06
CA ALA A 293 13.20 -1.64 -6.28
C ALA A 293 13.04 -1.15 -4.83
N ILE A 294 13.23 -2.04 -3.86
CA ILE A 294 13.20 -1.73 -2.43
C ILE A 294 14.43 -2.31 -1.72
N LEU A 295 14.72 -1.82 -0.51
CA LEU A 295 15.72 -2.43 0.35
C LEU A 295 15.29 -3.83 0.78
N GLY A 296 16.22 -4.78 0.78
CA GLY A 296 16.00 -6.22 1.03
C GLY A 296 16.07 -6.64 2.50
#